data_ca6680e13f921faafc8099b0a0228b49
#
_entry.id   ca6680e13f921faafc8099b0a0228b49
#
_cell.length_a   1.000
_cell.length_b   1.000
_cell.length_c   1.000
_cell.angle_alpha   90.00
_cell.angle_beta   90.00
_cell.angle_gamma   90.00
#
_symmetry.space_group_name_H-M   'P 1'
#
loop_
_entity.id
_entity.type
_entity.pdbx_description
1 polymer ?
#
loop_
_entity_poly.entity_id
_entity_poly.type
_entity_poly.pdbx_seq_one_letter_code
_entity_poly.pdbx_strand_id
1 'polypeptide(L)'
;MKSKFFLAATAALTLASTGVAKAEPQAEVLHWWTSGGEAKSVAVLQQEFASRGGLWTDMPVAGGGGDAAMTALRARVLSGNAPTAVQLKGPAIQEWYEEGALSDISSVAEKYGWANVLPASIAGHMKCEGKWCAAPVNVHRIDWIWANAKVLADNGIAMPTTWDEFNAAADKLMAKGITPLAHGGQAWQDATVFEAVALGIGGPEFFHKAFVELDPATLKSPTMVKVFDQMRKLRGYVDSNFSGRDWNLATAMVMNGEAAFQIMGDWAKGEFLAAGKRPGIDFLCASTPGEGFLYNVDSFAMFDVKGDNRQAGQKLLAELIVGKNFQKVFNMNKGSIPARVDVALDDFDTCAHISAQDMATSNAGGSLLPSYAHGMALRGAQSGAITDVVTAHFNSEMSSSEAVEMLSKSVANSL
;
A
#
# COMPACT_ATOMS: atom_id res chain seq x y z
N MET A 1 0.77 -97.41 -7.73
CA MET A 1 -0.03 -96.32 -7.28
C MET A 1 0.82 -95.03 -7.21
N LYS A 2 0.65 -94.14 -8.18
CA LYS A 2 1.45 -92.90 -8.33
C LYS A 2 0.45 -91.71 -8.00
N SER A 3 0.67 -91.06 -6.87
CA SER A 3 -0.11 -89.93 -6.45
C SER A 3 0.47 -88.66 -7.12
N LYS A 4 -0.33 -87.89 -7.86
CA LYS A 4 0.01 -86.60 -8.47
C LYS A 4 -0.43 -85.52 -7.51
N PHE A 5 0.49 -84.75 -6.98
CA PHE A 5 0.24 -83.49 -6.27
C PHE A 5 0.08 -82.37 -7.29
N PHE A 6 -1.08 -81.70 -7.29
CA PHE A 6 -1.30 -80.45 -8.00
C PHE A 6 -0.90 -79.28 -7.07
N LEU A 7 0.08 -78.50 -7.46
CA LEU A 7 0.39 -77.24 -6.80
C LEU A 7 -0.47 -76.14 -7.48
N ALA A 8 -1.40 -75.54 -6.74
CA ALA A 8 -2.12 -74.36 -7.16
C ALA A 8 -1.29 -73.14 -6.80
N ALA A 9 -0.78 -72.41 -7.79
CA ALA A 9 -0.09 -71.11 -7.61
C ALA A 9 -1.14 -70.01 -7.57
N THR A 10 -1.35 -69.41 -6.38
CA THR A 10 -2.20 -68.23 -6.18
C THR A 10 -1.34 -66.99 -6.50
N ALA A 11 -1.60 -66.36 -7.65
CA ALA A 11 -0.98 -65.07 -8.01
C ALA A 11 -1.73 -63.97 -7.23
N ALA A 12 -1.07 -63.39 -6.24
CA ALA A 12 -1.54 -62.18 -5.56
C ALA A 12 -1.25 -60.95 -6.45
N LEU A 13 -2.30 -60.38 -7.06
CA LEU A 13 -2.22 -59.09 -7.72
C LEU A 13 -2.11 -58.00 -6.64
N THR A 14 -0.94 -57.47 -6.40
CA THR A 14 -0.73 -56.22 -5.65
C THR A 14 -1.15 -55.05 -6.55
N LEU A 15 -2.33 -54.47 -6.30
CA LEU A 15 -2.72 -53.17 -6.82
C LEU A 15 -1.78 -52.12 -6.18
N ALA A 16 -0.77 -51.72 -6.89
CA ALA A 16 -0.04 -50.51 -6.55
C ALA A 16 -0.94 -49.32 -6.82
N SER A 17 -1.55 -48.79 -5.75
CA SER A 17 -2.21 -47.47 -5.81
C SER A 17 -1.13 -46.45 -6.07
N THR A 18 -1.00 -46.00 -7.31
CA THR A 18 -0.22 -44.80 -7.65
C THR A 18 -0.96 -43.62 -7.09
N GLY A 19 -0.71 -43.31 -5.81
CA GLY A 19 -1.09 -42.04 -5.22
C GLY A 19 -0.43 -40.95 -6.06
N VAL A 20 -1.23 -40.12 -6.73
CA VAL A 20 -0.72 -38.90 -7.36
C VAL A 20 -0.10 -38.07 -6.24
N ALA A 21 1.21 -37.97 -6.21
CA ALA A 21 1.91 -37.12 -5.24
C ALA A 21 1.32 -35.71 -5.38
N LYS A 22 0.73 -35.21 -4.31
CA LYS A 22 0.17 -33.85 -4.29
C LYS A 22 1.35 -32.90 -4.43
N ALA A 23 1.26 -31.96 -5.37
CA ALA A 23 2.29 -30.93 -5.56
C ALA A 23 2.51 -30.16 -4.25
N GLU A 24 3.76 -30.02 -3.83
CA GLU A 24 4.15 -29.23 -2.66
C GLU A 24 4.09 -27.74 -3.04
N PRO A 25 3.23 -26.92 -2.39
CA PRO A 25 3.11 -25.53 -2.76
C PRO A 25 4.41 -24.76 -2.55
N GLN A 26 4.90 -24.06 -3.59
CA GLN A 26 6.10 -23.25 -3.53
C GLN A 26 5.80 -21.83 -4.00
N ALA A 27 6.21 -20.81 -3.24
CA ALA A 27 6.03 -19.42 -3.59
C ALA A 27 7.32 -18.62 -3.37
N GLU A 28 7.86 -18.04 -4.43
CA GLU A 28 8.84 -16.99 -4.37
C GLU A 28 8.06 -15.66 -4.46
N VAL A 29 8.18 -14.81 -3.43
CA VAL A 29 7.32 -13.62 -3.25
C VAL A 29 8.18 -12.37 -3.20
N LEU A 30 8.02 -11.50 -4.21
CA LEU A 30 8.70 -10.22 -4.30
C LEU A 30 7.82 -9.14 -3.67
N HIS A 31 8.40 -8.39 -2.73
CA HIS A 31 7.74 -7.28 -2.06
C HIS A 31 8.78 -6.25 -1.56
N TRP A 32 8.32 -5.07 -1.10
CA TRP A 32 9.19 -4.03 -0.55
C TRP A 32 8.92 -3.71 0.93
N TRP A 33 8.25 -4.58 1.63
CA TRP A 33 7.96 -4.44 3.06
C TRP A 33 9.16 -4.87 3.90
N THR A 34 10.00 -3.91 4.28
CA THR A 34 11.28 -4.18 4.97
C THR A 34 11.43 -3.47 6.32
N SER A 35 10.54 -2.53 6.67
CA SER A 35 10.53 -1.89 7.99
C SER A 35 10.06 -2.84 9.09
N GLY A 36 10.19 -2.45 10.36
CA GLY A 36 9.84 -3.30 11.50
C GLY A 36 8.39 -3.77 11.52
N GLY A 37 7.44 -2.88 11.34
CA GLY A 37 6.01 -3.19 11.25
C GLY A 37 5.64 -3.99 10.00
N GLU A 38 6.26 -3.66 8.88
CA GLU A 38 6.04 -4.35 7.60
C GLU A 38 6.55 -5.80 7.62
N ALA A 39 7.79 -6.01 8.06
CA ALA A 39 8.37 -7.35 8.19
C ALA A 39 7.56 -8.25 9.13
N LYS A 40 7.07 -7.68 10.25
CA LYS A 40 6.18 -8.38 11.17
C LYS A 40 4.86 -8.78 10.51
N SER A 41 4.33 -7.93 9.62
CA SER A 41 3.10 -8.21 8.87
C SER A 41 3.30 -9.34 7.84
N VAL A 42 4.39 -9.30 7.06
CA VAL A 42 4.74 -10.36 6.10
C VAL A 42 4.93 -11.71 6.80
N ALA A 43 5.55 -11.71 7.97
CA ALA A 43 5.78 -12.93 8.74
C ALA A 43 4.46 -13.69 9.03
N VAL A 44 3.32 -13.01 9.15
CA VAL A 44 2.00 -13.66 9.29
C VAL A 44 1.69 -14.53 8.08
N LEU A 45 1.89 -13.99 6.87
CA LEU A 45 1.61 -14.73 5.63
C LEU A 45 2.59 -15.90 5.45
N GLN A 46 3.86 -15.68 5.75
CA GLN A 46 4.90 -16.72 5.69
C GLN A 46 4.57 -17.89 6.63
N GLN A 47 4.17 -17.59 7.86
CA GLN A 47 3.80 -18.60 8.86
C GLN A 47 2.53 -19.37 8.47
N GLU A 48 1.49 -18.68 7.98
CA GLU A 48 0.28 -19.35 7.51
C GLU A 48 0.57 -20.25 6.30
N PHE A 49 1.38 -19.77 5.35
CA PHE A 49 1.77 -20.53 4.16
C PHE A 49 2.55 -21.80 4.55
N ALA A 50 3.54 -21.67 5.44
CA ALA A 50 4.32 -22.80 5.94
C ALA A 50 3.46 -23.79 6.75
N SER A 51 2.50 -23.30 7.56
CA SER A 51 1.59 -24.17 8.34
C SER A 51 0.69 -25.06 7.47
N ARG A 52 0.50 -24.67 6.20
CA ARG A 52 -0.26 -25.40 5.19
C ARG A 52 0.64 -26.28 4.28
N GLY A 53 1.90 -26.45 4.67
CA GLY A 53 2.90 -27.25 3.96
C GLY A 53 3.49 -26.55 2.74
N GLY A 54 3.44 -25.23 2.67
CA GLY A 54 4.04 -24.44 1.60
C GLY A 54 5.49 -24.08 1.89
N LEU A 55 6.33 -24.07 0.86
CA LEU A 55 7.71 -23.57 0.90
C LEU A 55 7.74 -22.12 0.42
N TRP A 56 8.09 -21.20 1.33
CA TRP A 56 8.22 -19.78 1.05
C TRP A 56 9.67 -19.40 0.74
N THR A 57 9.87 -18.69 -0.36
CA THR A 57 11.13 -18.01 -0.69
C THR A 57 10.86 -16.50 -0.64
N ASP A 58 11.46 -15.83 0.33
CA ASP A 58 11.30 -14.40 0.53
C ASP A 58 12.21 -13.63 -0.43
N MET A 59 11.64 -12.58 -1.05
CA MET A 59 12.39 -11.71 -1.95
C MET A 59 12.09 -10.23 -1.62
N PRO A 60 12.51 -9.75 -0.44
CA PRO A 60 12.33 -8.35 -0.06
C PRO A 60 13.31 -7.46 -0.84
N VAL A 61 12.81 -6.35 -1.38
CA VAL A 61 13.61 -5.32 -2.04
C VAL A 61 13.42 -4.02 -1.29
N ALA A 62 14.44 -3.57 -0.59
CA ALA A 62 14.38 -2.33 0.18
C ALA A 62 14.16 -1.10 -0.73
N GLY A 63 13.42 -0.13 -0.22
CA GLY A 63 13.04 1.10 -0.90
C GLY A 63 11.53 1.31 -0.82
N GLY A 64 11.09 2.26 -0.03
CA GLY A 64 9.68 2.63 0.09
C GLY A 64 9.11 3.05 -1.27
N GLY A 65 7.81 2.83 -1.47
CA GLY A 65 7.14 3.10 -2.75
C GLY A 65 7.22 1.98 -3.78
N GLY A 66 8.30 1.17 -3.80
CA GLY A 66 8.40 -0.03 -4.64
C GLY A 66 9.20 0.12 -5.94
N ASP A 67 9.81 1.27 -6.25
CA ASP A 67 10.52 1.51 -7.53
C ASP A 67 11.69 0.55 -7.75
N ALA A 68 12.49 0.30 -6.71
CA ALA A 68 13.58 -0.67 -6.77
C ALA A 68 13.07 -2.10 -7.00
N ALA A 69 11.95 -2.46 -6.37
CA ALA A 69 11.29 -3.75 -6.56
C ALA A 69 10.78 -3.92 -8.00
N MET A 70 10.20 -2.88 -8.59
CA MET A 70 9.75 -2.91 -9.99
C MET A 70 10.92 -3.03 -10.97
N THR A 71 12.05 -2.40 -10.70
CA THR A 71 13.28 -2.57 -11.49
C THR A 71 13.78 -4.02 -11.44
N ALA A 72 13.83 -4.61 -10.24
CA ALA A 72 14.20 -6.01 -10.04
C ALA A 72 13.23 -6.97 -10.76
N LEU A 73 11.92 -6.69 -10.66
CA LEU A 73 10.88 -7.47 -11.33
C LEU A 73 11.07 -7.49 -12.84
N ARG A 74 11.25 -6.31 -13.47
CA ARG A 74 11.46 -6.22 -14.92
C ARG A 74 12.65 -7.05 -15.38
N ALA A 75 13.77 -6.98 -14.68
CA ALA A 75 14.97 -7.79 -14.98
C ALA A 75 14.68 -9.29 -14.88
N ARG A 76 13.92 -9.73 -13.88
CA ARG A 76 13.52 -11.12 -13.65
C ARG A 76 12.59 -11.63 -14.75
N VAL A 77 11.57 -10.85 -15.12
CA VAL A 77 10.62 -11.22 -16.19
C VAL A 77 11.32 -11.32 -17.53
N LEU A 78 12.17 -10.34 -17.89
CA LEU A 78 12.95 -10.35 -19.13
C LEU A 78 13.89 -11.56 -19.24
N SER A 79 14.42 -12.05 -18.12
CA SER A 79 15.24 -13.26 -18.07
C SER A 79 14.45 -14.58 -18.04
N GLY A 80 13.12 -14.53 -18.11
CA GLY A 80 12.25 -15.70 -18.04
C GLY A 80 12.17 -16.35 -16.65
N ASN A 81 12.55 -15.62 -15.59
CA ASN A 81 12.57 -16.09 -14.20
C ASN A 81 11.68 -15.21 -13.31
N ALA A 82 10.41 -15.08 -13.69
CA ALA A 82 9.43 -14.31 -12.90
C ALA A 82 9.22 -14.94 -11.51
N PRO A 83 9.04 -14.13 -10.44
CA PRO A 83 8.60 -14.62 -9.13
C PRO A 83 7.22 -15.28 -9.20
N THR A 84 6.86 -16.06 -8.18
CA THR A 84 5.54 -16.72 -8.13
C THR A 84 4.42 -15.69 -7.88
N ALA A 85 4.70 -14.71 -7.02
CA ALA A 85 3.81 -13.60 -6.71
C ALA A 85 4.62 -12.33 -6.47
N VAL A 86 4.02 -11.19 -6.79
CA VAL A 86 4.64 -9.87 -6.65
C VAL A 86 3.65 -8.90 -6.04
N GLN A 87 4.12 -8.11 -5.10
CA GLN A 87 3.35 -6.96 -4.60
C GLN A 87 3.16 -5.97 -5.76
N LEU A 88 1.91 -5.73 -6.15
CA LEU A 88 1.51 -4.76 -7.18
C LEU A 88 0.29 -3.97 -6.72
N LYS A 89 0.05 -2.83 -7.37
CA LYS A 89 -1.05 -1.92 -7.04
C LYS A 89 -1.71 -1.37 -8.29
N GLY A 90 -3.03 -1.18 -8.25
CA GLY A 90 -3.80 -0.44 -9.25
C GLY A 90 -3.46 -0.76 -10.71
N PRO A 91 -3.28 0.27 -11.57
CA PRO A 91 -2.99 0.11 -12.99
C PRO A 91 -1.76 -0.72 -13.34
N ALA A 92 -0.74 -0.81 -12.46
CA ALA A 92 0.42 -1.67 -12.71
C ALA A 92 0.04 -3.15 -12.86
N ILE A 93 -1.06 -3.60 -12.23
CA ILE A 93 -1.58 -4.95 -12.43
C ILE A 93 -2.05 -5.13 -13.88
N GLN A 94 -2.74 -4.12 -14.43
CA GLN A 94 -3.23 -4.15 -15.82
C GLN A 94 -2.05 -4.12 -16.81
N GLU A 95 -1.03 -3.29 -16.55
CA GLU A 95 0.17 -3.21 -17.40
C GLU A 95 0.86 -4.56 -17.51
N TRP A 96 1.08 -5.27 -16.39
CA TRP A 96 1.67 -6.61 -16.41
C TRP A 96 0.77 -7.68 -17.04
N TYR A 97 -0.55 -7.52 -16.94
CA TYR A 97 -1.48 -8.40 -17.64
C TYR A 97 -1.46 -8.19 -19.15
N GLU A 98 -1.43 -6.94 -19.61
CA GLU A 98 -1.31 -6.56 -21.03
C GLU A 98 -0.01 -7.14 -21.66
N GLU A 99 1.07 -7.26 -20.87
CA GLU A 99 2.32 -7.92 -21.24
C GLU A 99 2.22 -9.46 -21.24
N GLY A 100 1.08 -10.04 -20.85
CA GLY A 100 0.87 -11.49 -20.77
C GLY A 100 1.60 -12.16 -19.61
N ALA A 101 2.00 -11.40 -18.58
CA ALA A 101 2.83 -11.89 -17.49
C ALA A 101 2.04 -12.46 -16.30
N LEU A 102 0.71 -12.29 -16.25
CA LEU A 102 -0.10 -12.68 -15.09
C LEU A 102 -0.93 -13.94 -15.31
N SER A 103 -1.10 -14.70 -14.24
CA SER A 103 -1.96 -15.90 -14.16
C SER A 103 -3.39 -15.56 -13.76
N ASP A 104 -4.34 -16.36 -14.25
CA ASP A 104 -5.74 -16.34 -13.83
C ASP A 104 -5.93 -17.14 -12.52
N ILE A 105 -6.42 -16.47 -11.48
CA ILE A 105 -6.75 -17.08 -10.17
C ILE A 105 -8.25 -17.08 -9.89
N SER A 106 -9.10 -16.90 -10.90
CA SER A 106 -10.57 -16.83 -10.76
C SER A 106 -11.14 -18.08 -10.07
N SER A 107 -10.58 -19.25 -10.32
CA SER A 107 -11.03 -20.49 -9.66
C SER A 107 -10.90 -20.45 -8.13
N VAL A 108 -9.89 -19.75 -7.60
CA VAL A 108 -9.74 -19.54 -6.15
C VAL A 108 -10.73 -18.49 -5.67
N ALA A 109 -10.84 -17.37 -6.40
CA ALA A 109 -11.75 -16.27 -6.05
C ALA A 109 -13.23 -16.73 -6.01
N GLU A 110 -13.65 -17.55 -6.98
CA GLU A 110 -14.98 -18.12 -7.05
C GLU A 110 -15.23 -19.10 -5.88
N LYS A 111 -14.29 -20.03 -5.65
CA LYS A 111 -14.36 -21.01 -4.56
C LYS A 111 -14.56 -20.34 -3.20
N TYR A 112 -13.90 -19.22 -2.95
CA TYR A 112 -13.95 -18.50 -1.67
C TYR A 112 -14.87 -17.28 -1.68
N GLY A 113 -15.65 -17.07 -2.75
CA GLY A 113 -16.69 -16.06 -2.85
C GLY A 113 -16.19 -14.61 -2.73
N TRP A 114 -15.03 -14.29 -3.32
CA TRP A 114 -14.40 -12.96 -3.18
C TRP A 114 -15.31 -11.81 -3.59
N ALA A 115 -16.12 -12.00 -4.62
CA ALA A 115 -17.06 -10.98 -5.10
C ALA A 115 -18.12 -10.57 -4.05
N ASN A 116 -18.36 -11.42 -3.04
CA ASN A 116 -19.34 -11.14 -1.99
C ASN A 116 -18.74 -10.44 -0.76
N VAL A 117 -17.41 -10.41 -0.66
CA VAL A 117 -16.71 -9.94 0.55
C VAL A 117 -15.73 -8.81 0.29
N LEU A 118 -15.46 -8.50 -0.98
CA LEU A 118 -14.63 -7.37 -1.39
C LEU A 118 -15.51 -6.27 -1.99
N PRO A 119 -15.32 -4.99 -1.59
CA PRO A 119 -16.01 -3.87 -2.23
C PRO A 119 -15.75 -3.83 -3.73
N ALA A 120 -16.72 -3.40 -4.52
CA ALA A 120 -16.60 -3.34 -5.98
C ALA A 120 -15.42 -2.45 -6.43
N SER A 121 -15.17 -1.34 -5.71
CA SER A 121 -14.04 -0.44 -5.93
C SER A 121 -12.69 -1.16 -5.78
N ILE A 122 -12.55 -2.05 -4.79
CA ILE A 122 -11.34 -2.85 -4.58
C ILE A 122 -11.24 -3.99 -5.59
N ALA A 123 -12.34 -4.73 -5.77
CA ALA A 123 -12.40 -5.88 -6.69
C ALA A 123 -12.09 -5.49 -8.15
N GLY A 124 -12.44 -4.26 -8.56
CA GLY A 124 -12.16 -3.73 -9.89
C GLY A 124 -10.67 -3.70 -10.22
N HIS A 125 -9.83 -3.27 -9.26
CA HIS A 125 -8.38 -3.23 -9.45
C HIS A 125 -7.72 -4.62 -9.49
N MET A 126 -8.37 -5.65 -8.94
CA MET A 126 -7.84 -7.01 -8.87
C MET A 126 -8.18 -7.86 -10.11
N LYS A 127 -8.97 -7.31 -11.04
CA LYS A 127 -9.43 -8.01 -12.22
C LYS A 127 -8.79 -7.49 -13.50
N CYS A 128 -8.38 -8.40 -14.34
CA CYS A 128 -7.84 -8.18 -15.68
C CYS A 128 -8.80 -8.79 -16.70
N GLU A 129 -9.44 -8.00 -17.54
CA GLU A 129 -10.48 -8.45 -18.48
C GLU A 129 -11.55 -9.35 -17.83
N GLY A 130 -11.98 -8.97 -16.62
CA GLY A 130 -12.98 -9.68 -15.84
C GLY A 130 -12.51 -10.90 -15.06
N LYS A 131 -11.28 -11.36 -15.25
CA LYS A 131 -10.65 -12.46 -14.50
C LYS A 131 -9.86 -11.92 -13.30
N TRP A 132 -9.82 -12.67 -12.21
CA TRP A 132 -8.99 -12.32 -11.07
C TRP A 132 -7.52 -12.62 -11.36
N CYS A 133 -6.65 -11.62 -11.26
CA CYS A 133 -5.21 -11.73 -11.50
C CYS A 133 -4.37 -11.30 -10.27
N ALA A 134 -4.99 -10.69 -9.27
CA ALA A 134 -4.36 -10.31 -8.02
C ALA A 134 -5.29 -10.55 -6.82
N ALA A 135 -4.69 -10.70 -5.64
CA ALA A 135 -5.36 -10.88 -4.36
C ALA A 135 -5.09 -9.67 -3.45
N PRO A 136 -6.11 -8.93 -2.99
CA PRO A 136 -5.91 -7.73 -2.17
C PRO A 136 -5.58 -8.10 -0.72
N VAL A 137 -4.59 -7.43 -0.16
CA VAL A 137 -4.08 -7.65 1.19
C VAL A 137 -4.76 -6.75 2.21
N ASN A 138 -4.98 -5.48 1.84
CA ASN A 138 -5.43 -4.42 2.74
C ASN A 138 -6.12 -3.30 1.99
N VAL A 139 -6.59 -2.31 2.76
CA VAL A 139 -6.83 -0.94 2.29
C VAL A 139 -6.04 -0.01 3.20
N HIS A 140 -5.16 0.78 2.61
CA HIS A 140 -4.47 1.87 3.27
C HIS A 140 -5.25 3.18 3.11
N ARG A 141 -5.28 3.98 4.16
CA ARG A 141 -5.55 5.40 4.07
C ARG A 141 -4.23 6.16 3.99
N ILE A 142 -4.11 7.08 3.05
CA ILE A 142 -2.88 7.83 2.76
C ILE A 142 -2.83 9.16 3.53
N ASP A 143 -3.95 9.84 3.59
CA ASP A 143 -4.12 11.20 4.12
C ASP A 143 -4.23 11.24 5.65
N TRP A 144 -3.17 10.78 6.36
CA TRP A 144 -3.09 10.84 7.82
C TRP A 144 -2.09 11.87 8.32
N ILE A 145 -2.41 12.50 9.46
CA ILE A 145 -1.46 13.19 10.34
C ILE A 145 -1.24 12.32 11.57
N TRP A 146 0.02 11.97 11.81
CA TRP A 146 0.51 11.34 13.02
C TRP A 146 1.18 12.38 13.89
N ALA A 147 0.89 12.41 15.19
CA ALA A 147 1.46 13.39 16.10
C ALA A 147 1.96 12.76 17.39
N ASN A 148 3.03 13.31 17.95
CA ASN A 148 3.48 12.96 19.29
C ASN A 148 2.55 13.59 20.33
N ALA A 149 1.82 12.77 21.09
CA ALA A 149 0.82 13.24 22.05
C ALA A 149 1.43 14.13 23.13
N LYS A 150 2.62 13.79 23.63
CA LYS A 150 3.29 14.56 24.68
C LYS A 150 3.80 15.90 24.16
N VAL A 151 4.39 15.96 22.97
CA VAL A 151 4.87 17.22 22.37
C VAL A 151 3.69 18.17 22.18
N LEU A 152 2.54 17.72 21.71
CA LEU A 152 1.37 18.55 21.53
C LEU A 152 0.83 19.05 22.87
N ALA A 153 0.67 18.16 23.86
CA ALA A 153 0.17 18.50 25.19
C ALA A 153 1.06 19.52 25.91
N ASP A 154 2.38 19.31 25.91
CA ASP A 154 3.36 20.19 26.56
C ASP A 154 3.37 21.60 25.94
N ASN A 155 2.93 21.72 24.69
CA ASN A 155 2.88 22.98 23.97
C ASN A 155 1.45 23.56 23.87
N GLY A 156 0.45 22.91 24.44
CA GLY A 156 -0.96 23.36 24.36
C GLY A 156 -1.42 23.49 22.90
N ILE A 157 -1.17 22.45 22.10
CA ILE A 157 -1.55 22.33 20.70
C ILE A 157 -2.58 21.21 20.58
N ALA A 158 -3.73 21.52 19.97
CA ALA A 158 -4.71 20.51 19.57
C ALA A 158 -4.33 19.92 18.19
N MET A 159 -4.90 18.76 17.85
CA MET A 159 -4.76 18.23 16.48
C MET A 159 -5.40 19.22 15.50
N PRO A 160 -4.65 19.67 14.47
CA PRO A 160 -5.14 20.62 13.49
C PRO A 160 -6.20 19.99 12.59
N THR A 161 -7.26 20.73 12.29
CA THR A 161 -8.35 20.35 11.38
C THR A 161 -8.33 21.15 10.07
N THR A 162 -7.55 22.24 10.03
CA THR A 162 -7.33 23.05 8.84
C THR A 162 -5.83 23.24 8.58
N TRP A 163 -5.44 23.57 7.35
CA TRP A 163 -4.05 23.90 7.04
C TRP A 163 -3.56 25.15 7.75
N ASP A 164 -4.44 26.12 8.00
CA ASP A 164 -4.09 27.33 8.77
C ASP A 164 -3.79 26.98 10.23
N GLU A 165 -4.58 26.10 10.86
CA GLU A 165 -4.30 25.58 12.19
C GLU A 165 -3.00 24.78 12.24
N PHE A 166 -2.74 23.94 11.21
CA PHE A 166 -1.48 23.22 11.10
C PHE A 166 -0.29 24.17 11.03
N ASN A 167 -0.37 25.18 10.16
CA ASN A 167 0.70 26.18 10.00
C ASN A 167 0.93 26.98 11.30
N ALA A 168 -0.14 27.41 11.97
CA ALA A 168 -0.03 28.10 13.24
C ALA A 168 0.60 27.23 14.35
N ALA A 169 0.26 25.94 14.40
CA ALA A 169 0.87 24.98 15.31
C ALA A 169 2.37 24.79 15.00
N ALA A 170 2.70 24.66 13.72
CA ALA A 170 4.07 24.50 13.27
C ALA A 170 4.94 25.73 13.59
N ASP A 171 4.45 26.94 13.32
CA ASP A 171 5.14 28.19 13.66
C ASP A 171 5.40 28.31 15.17
N LYS A 172 4.42 27.91 16.01
CA LYS A 172 4.56 27.90 17.47
C LYS A 172 5.64 26.91 17.94
N LEU A 173 5.74 25.74 17.30
CA LEU A 173 6.78 24.74 17.59
C LEU A 173 8.16 25.21 17.16
N MET A 174 8.29 25.78 15.93
CA MET A 174 9.53 26.35 15.45
C MET A 174 10.08 27.44 16.36
N ALA A 175 9.22 28.34 16.85
CA ALA A 175 9.61 29.40 17.80
C ALA A 175 10.19 28.84 19.10
N LYS A 176 9.96 27.56 19.42
CA LYS A 176 10.50 26.83 20.57
C LYS A 176 11.68 25.90 20.22
N GLY A 177 12.14 25.90 18.96
CA GLY A 177 13.19 25.04 18.48
C GLY A 177 12.80 23.56 18.33
N ILE A 178 11.50 23.27 18.24
CA ILE A 178 10.96 21.92 18.01
C ILE A 178 10.69 21.75 16.52
N THR A 179 11.18 20.69 15.90
CA THR A 179 10.87 20.36 14.50
C THR A 179 9.38 20.09 14.33
N PRO A 180 8.63 20.89 13.55
CA PRO A 180 7.21 20.67 13.41
C PRO A 180 6.86 19.40 12.63
N LEU A 181 7.51 19.17 11.48
CA LEU A 181 7.17 18.10 10.54
C LEU A 181 8.35 17.18 10.31
N ALA A 182 8.23 15.93 10.73
CA ALA A 182 9.12 14.86 10.31
C ALA A 182 8.77 14.44 8.89
N HIS A 183 9.76 14.44 8.00
CA HIS A 183 9.60 14.07 6.60
C HIS A 183 10.82 13.29 6.11
N GLY A 184 10.61 12.38 5.18
CA GLY A 184 11.68 11.71 4.47
C GLY A 184 11.98 12.41 3.15
N GLY A 185 13.19 12.20 2.60
CA GLY A 185 13.64 12.91 1.40
C GLY A 185 13.57 12.08 0.12
N GLN A 186 12.58 11.21 0.01
CA GLN A 186 12.34 10.39 -1.17
C GLN A 186 11.14 10.94 -1.94
N ALA A 187 11.20 10.95 -3.27
CA ALA A 187 10.19 11.55 -4.15
C ALA A 187 8.74 11.09 -3.86
N TRP A 188 8.55 9.79 -3.59
CA TRP A 188 7.24 9.26 -3.26
C TRP A 188 6.65 9.83 -1.95
N GLN A 189 7.51 10.24 -0.99
CA GLN A 189 7.06 10.88 0.25
C GLN A 189 6.61 12.32 -0.01
N ASP A 190 7.32 13.06 -0.88
CA ASP A 190 6.89 14.39 -1.33
C ASP A 190 5.52 14.29 -2.02
N ALA A 191 5.32 13.30 -2.90
CA ALA A 191 4.06 13.04 -3.58
C ALA A 191 2.93 12.68 -2.62
N THR A 192 3.20 11.89 -1.57
CA THR A 192 2.24 11.54 -0.52
C THR A 192 1.72 12.78 0.21
N VAL A 193 2.62 13.68 0.59
CA VAL A 193 2.23 14.95 1.24
C VAL A 193 1.46 15.84 0.27
N PHE A 194 1.93 15.92 -0.99
CA PHE A 194 1.30 16.76 -2.01
C PHE A 194 -0.15 16.33 -2.29
N GLU A 195 -0.43 15.03 -2.43
CA GLU A 195 -1.81 14.59 -2.69
C GLU A 195 -2.75 14.85 -1.51
N ALA A 196 -2.26 14.74 -0.27
CA ALA A 196 -3.01 15.11 0.92
C ALA A 196 -3.31 16.63 0.98
N VAL A 197 -2.33 17.46 0.62
CA VAL A 197 -2.50 18.92 0.50
C VAL A 197 -3.49 19.26 -0.62
N ALA A 198 -3.39 18.60 -1.76
CA ALA A 198 -4.27 18.84 -2.91
C ALA A 198 -5.73 18.49 -2.59
N LEU A 199 -5.96 17.35 -1.91
CA LEU A 199 -7.30 17.00 -1.43
C LEU A 199 -7.81 18.05 -0.42
N GLY A 200 -6.99 18.45 0.53
CA GLY A 200 -7.39 19.36 1.59
C GLY A 200 -7.68 20.79 1.14
N ILE A 201 -7.02 21.27 0.07
CA ILE A 201 -7.21 22.62 -0.48
C ILE A 201 -8.29 22.64 -1.57
N GLY A 202 -8.29 21.62 -2.43
CA GLY A 202 -9.16 21.58 -3.62
C GLY A 202 -10.47 20.83 -3.38
N GLY A 203 -10.49 19.92 -2.42
CA GLY A 203 -11.61 19.03 -2.18
C GLY A 203 -11.67 17.84 -3.14
N PRO A 204 -12.62 16.91 -2.93
CA PRO A 204 -12.72 15.65 -3.68
C PRO A 204 -12.89 15.81 -5.19
N GLU A 205 -13.72 16.74 -5.63
CA GLU A 205 -13.97 16.98 -7.07
C GLU A 205 -12.72 17.51 -7.78
N PHE A 206 -12.02 18.46 -7.14
CA PHE A 206 -10.73 18.97 -7.66
C PHE A 206 -9.71 17.84 -7.76
N PHE A 207 -9.57 17.04 -6.71
CA PHE A 207 -8.63 15.92 -6.70
C PHE A 207 -8.92 14.93 -7.83
N HIS A 208 -10.19 14.54 -7.99
CA HIS A 208 -10.60 13.62 -9.04
C HIS A 208 -10.27 14.17 -10.44
N LYS A 209 -10.63 15.43 -10.73
CA LYS A 209 -10.31 16.06 -12.02
C LYS A 209 -8.81 16.15 -12.28
N ALA A 210 -8.03 16.55 -11.25
CA ALA A 210 -6.60 16.75 -11.41
C ALA A 210 -5.81 15.44 -11.54
N PHE A 211 -6.14 14.40 -10.73
CA PHE A 211 -5.27 13.23 -10.53
C PHE A 211 -5.91 11.88 -10.90
N VAL A 212 -7.14 11.89 -11.39
CA VAL A 212 -7.78 10.71 -11.99
C VAL A 212 -8.08 10.98 -13.46
N GLU A 213 -8.66 12.15 -13.77
CA GLU A 213 -9.01 12.52 -15.15
C GLU A 213 -7.88 13.25 -15.88
N LEU A 214 -6.89 13.78 -15.15
CA LEU A 214 -5.78 14.59 -15.67
C LEU A 214 -6.27 15.82 -16.45
N ASP A 215 -7.36 16.46 -15.97
CA ASP A 215 -7.98 17.61 -16.64
C ASP A 215 -6.99 18.80 -16.73
N PRO A 216 -6.63 19.25 -17.96
CA PRO A 216 -5.64 20.30 -18.14
C PRO A 216 -6.03 21.65 -17.51
N ALA A 217 -7.33 21.94 -17.43
CA ALA A 217 -7.80 23.20 -16.84
C ALA A 217 -7.62 23.18 -15.32
N THR A 218 -7.93 22.05 -14.69
CA THR A 218 -7.76 21.84 -13.24
C THR A 218 -6.26 21.87 -12.86
N LEU A 219 -5.42 21.20 -13.65
CA LEU A 219 -3.95 21.20 -13.44
C LEU A 219 -3.32 22.58 -13.51
N LYS A 220 -3.90 23.53 -14.29
CA LYS A 220 -3.43 24.93 -14.42
C LYS A 220 -4.19 25.92 -13.55
N SER A 221 -5.09 25.45 -12.69
CA SER A 221 -5.97 26.33 -11.93
C SER A 221 -5.24 27.12 -10.84
N PRO A 222 -5.81 28.26 -10.40
CA PRO A 222 -5.32 28.98 -9.22
C PRO A 222 -5.34 28.12 -7.95
N THR A 223 -6.20 27.11 -7.87
CA THR A 223 -6.23 26.16 -6.76
C THR A 223 -4.96 25.32 -6.72
N MET A 224 -4.45 24.87 -7.86
CA MET A 224 -3.19 24.13 -7.93
C MET A 224 -2.00 25.01 -7.47
N VAL A 225 -2.01 26.32 -7.78
CA VAL A 225 -0.99 27.26 -7.25
C VAL A 225 -1.02 27.27 -5.72
N LYS A 226 -2.22 27.33 -5.09
CA LYS A 226 -2.35 27.29 -3.63
C LYS A 226 -1.87 25.97 -3.04
N VAL A 227 -2.02 24.86 -3.75
CA VAL A 227 -1.49 23.54 -3.32
C VAL A 227 0.03 23.60 -3.25
N PHE A 228 0.71 24.11 -4.29
CA PHE A 228 2.16 24.27 -4.28
C PHE A 228 2.63 25.31 -3.25
N ASP A 229 1.88 26.39 -3.02
CA ASP A 229 2.19 27.38 -1.96
C ASP A 229 2.17 26.72 -0.57
N GLN A 230 1.20 25.85 -0.29
CA GLN A 230 1.16 25.10 0.97
C GLN A 230 2.32 24.10 1.05
N MET A 231 2.66 23.42 -0.02
CA MET A 231 3.86 22.56 -0.06
C MET A 231 5.15 23.33 0.28
N ARG A 232 5.29 24.57 -0.21
CA ARG A 232 6.42 25.46 0.11
C ARG A 232 6.44 25.79 1.61
N LYS A 233 5.29 26.05 2.23
CA LYS A 233 5.19 26.26 3.69
C LYS A 233 5.61 25.00 4.45
N LEU A 234 5.10 23.84 4.07
CA LEU A 234 5.43 22.56 4.71
C LEU A 234 6.93 22.27 4.62
N ARG A 235 7.57 22.57 3.48
CA ARG A 235 9.02 22.45 3.33
C ARG A 235 9.80 23.26 4.37
N GLY A 236 9.29 24.43 4.75
CA GLY A 236 9.88 25.28 5.81
C GLY A 236 9.80 24.67 7.20
N TYR A 237 8.94 23.68 7.42
CA TYR A 237 8.76 23.01 8.71
C TYR A 237 9.56 21.72 8.87
N VAL A 238 10.22 21.28 7.81
CA VAL A 238 11.06 20.07 7.80
C VAL A 238 12.50 20.43 8.15
N ASP A 239 13.17 19.58 8.91
CA ASP A 239 14.59 19.75 9.26
C ASP A 239 15.52 19.69 8.02
N SER A 240 16.74 20.21 8.16
CA SER A 240 17.72 20.29 7.05
C SER A 240 18.30 18.94 6.63
N ASN A 241 18.21 17.89 7.47
CA ASN A 241 18.83 16.59 7.24
C ASN A 241 17.87 15.54 6.69
N PHE A 242 16.75 15.95 6.10
CA PHE A 242 15.69 15.04 5.65
C PHE A 242 16.03 14.27 4.37
N SER A 243 16.95 14.79 3.54
CA SER A 243 17.27 14.22 2.22
C SER A 243 17.68 12.75 2.32
N GLY A 244 17.02 11.89 1.54
CA GLY A 244 17.26 10.46 1.53
C GLY A 244 16.80 9.69 2.77
N ARG A 245 16.18 10.37 3.75
CA ARG A 245 15.65 9.71 4.95
C ARG A 245 14.50 8.78 4.57
N ASP A 246 14.54 7.54 5.06
CA ASP A 246 13.44 6.63 4.95
C ASP A 246 12.24 7.06 5.81
N TRP A 247 11.03 6.74 5.36
CA TRP A 247 9.78 7.15 5.99
C TRP A 247 9.63 6.68 7.45
N ASN A 248 10.12 5.47 7.75
CA ASN A 248 10.07 4.89 9.10
C ASN A 248 11.04 5.61 10.06
N LEU A 249 12.14 6.17 9.56
CA LEU A 249 13.02 7.02 10.35
C LEU A 249 12.36 8.36 10.69
N ALA A 250 11.58 8.93 9.76
CA ALA A 250 10.75 10.10 10.06
C ALA A 250 9.67 9.77 11.09
N THR A 251 9.04 8.57 11.00
CA THR A 251 8.10 8.09 12.02
C THR A 251 8.77 7.96 13.39
N ALA A 252 10.02 7.47 13.43
CA ALA A 252 10.79 7.37 14.68
C ALA A 252 11.05 8.74 15.32
N MET A 253 11.27 9.80 14.54
CA MET A 253 11.40 11.18 15.08
C MET A 253 10.14 11.60 15.84
N VAL A 254 8.95 11.28 15.30
CA VAL A 254 7.68 11.57 16.00
C VAL A 254 7.55 10.69 17.25
N MET A 255 7.88 9.40 17.17
CA MET A 255 7.84 8.50 18.33
C MET A 255 8.72 8.98 19.48
N ASN A 256 9.89 9.52 19.17
CA ASN A 256 10.87 9.98 20.16
C ASN A 256 10.62 11.42 20.64
N GLY A 257 9.67 12.15 20.04
CA GLY A 257 9.42 13.56 20.35
C GLY A 257 10.46 14.53 19.76
N GLU A 258 11.25 14.08 18.80
CA GLU A 258 12.20 14.91 18.04
C GLU A 258 11.47 15.78 17.00
N ALA A 259 10.29 15.34 16.57
CA ALA A 259 9.36 16.11 15.76
C ALA A 259 7.93 15.95 16.27
N ALA A 260 7.08 16.93 15.96
CA ALA A 260 5.70 16.94 16.44
C ALA A 260 4.76 16.13 15.57
N PHE A 261 4.87 16.28 14.23
CA PHE A 261 3.94 15.70 13.25
C PHE A 261 4.67 14.91 12.17
N GLN A 262 3.94 13.99 11.55
CA GLN A 262 4.27 13.38 10.26
C GLN A 262 3.00 13.26 9.41
N ILE A 263 3.06 13.59 8.12
CA ILE A 263 2.02 13.31 7.14
C ILE A 263 2.46 12.08 6.37
N MET A 264 1.74 10.96 6.55
CA MET A 264 2.12 9.66 6.01
C MET A 264 0.95 8.69 6.12
N GLY A 265 0.84 7.75 5.18
CA GLY A 265 -0.18 6.71 5.23
C GLY A 265 -0.14 5.86 6.50
N ASP A 266 -1.17 5.07 6.70
CA ASP A 266 -1.41 4.31 7.94
C ASP A 266 -0.38 3.21 8.24
N TRP A 267 0.50 2.88 7.29
CA TRP A 267 1.68 2.02 7.58
C TRP A 267 2.60 2.63 8.65
N ALA A 268 2.61 3.96 8.81
CA ALA A 268 3.32 4.61 9.92
C ALA A 268 2.79 4.13 11.29
N LYS A 269 1.47 3.89 11.41
CA LYS A 269 0.88 3.29 12.62
C LYS A 269 1.49 1.93 12.94
N GLY A 270 1.77 1.11 11.93
CA GLY A 270 2.45 -0.17 12.11
C GLY A 270 3.78 -0.05 12.84
N GLU A 271 4.57 0.99 12.56
CA GLU A 271 5.83 1.25 13.26
C GLU A 271 5.59 1.68 14.72
N PHE A 272 4.62 2.57 14.97
CA PHE A 272 4.23 2.95 16.35
C PHE A 272 3.83 1.72 17.16
N LEU A 273 2.98 0.86 16.60
CA LEU A 273 2.50 -0.36 17.27
C LEU A 273 3.63 -1.38 17.48
N ALA A 274 4.52 -1.56 16.50
CA ALA A 274 5.69 -2.43 16.61
C ALA A 274 6.65 -1.98 17.73
N ALA A 275 6.75 -0.66 17.97
CA ALA A 275 7.49 -0.05 19.06
C ALA A 275 6.73 -0.04 20.40
N GLY A 276 5.55 -0.67 20.49
CA GLY A 276 4.73 -0.74 21.70
C GLY A 276 4.02 0.57 22.06
N LYS A 277 3.92 1.51 21.13
CA LYS A 277 3.22 2.79 21.33
C LYS A 277 1.70 2.61 21.18
N ARG A 278 0.93 3.39 21.92
CA ARG A 278 -0.52 3.27 22.00
C ARG A 278 -1.21 4.51 21.40
N PRO A 279 -2.17 4.34 20.48
CA PRO A 279 -2.94 5.47 19.95
C PRO A 279 -3.76 6.15 21.04
N GLY A 280 -3.84 7.48 20.97
CA GLY A 280 -4.53 8.32 21.95
C GLY A 280 -3.73 8.57 23.24
N ILE A 281 -2.60 7.90 23.45
CA ILE A 281 -1.75 8.02 24.65
C ILE A 281 -0.33 8.47 24.29
N ASP A 282 0.35 7.69 23.46
CA ASP A 282 1.73 7.95 23.05
C ASP A 282 1.78 8.74 21.73
N PHE A 283 0.83 8.49 20.86
CA PHE A 283 0.64 9.21 19.60
C PHE A 283 -0.83 9.47 19.30
N LEU A 284 -1.10 10.49 18.47
CA LEU A 284 -2.41 10.84 17.99
C LEU A 284 -2.49 10.62 16.47
N CYS A 285 -3.69 10.32 16.00
CA CYS A 285 -4.02 10.17 14.58
C CYS A 285 -5.21 11.03 14.20
N ALA A 286 -5.14 11.70 13.07
CA ALA A 286 -6.26 12.38 12.44
C ALA A 286 -6.09 12.36 10.92
N SER A 287 -7.18 12.53 10.16
CA SER A 287 -7.09 12.85 8.74
C SER A 287 -6.33 14.15 8.53
N THR A 288 -5.64 14.30 7.40
CA THR A 288 -5.17 15.63 6.97
C THR A 288 -6.35 16.56 6.78
N PRO A 289 -6.13 17.90 6.90
CA PRO A 289 -7.21 18.88 6.69
C PRO A 289 -7.90 18.68 5.34
N GLY A 290 -9.23 18.63 5.35
CA GLY A 290 -10.08 18.45 4.18
C GLY A 290 -11.06 17.29 4.33
N GLU A 291 -11.92 17.14 3.33
CA GLU A 291 -12.89 16.04 3.26
C GLU A 291 -12.45 15.01 2.21
N GLY A 292 -12.70 13.74 2.48
CA GLY A 292 -12.39 12.63 1.58
C GLY A 292 -11.48 11.59 2.21
N PHE A 293 -11.17 10.57 1.41
CA PHE A 293 -10.33 9.44 1.79
C PHE A 293 -9.46 9.02 0.61
N LEU A 294 -8.16 9.24 0.71
CA LEU A 294 -7.21 8.75 -0.27
C LEU A 294 -6.83 7.32 0.06
N TYR A 295 -7.07 6.40 -0.87
CA TYR A 295 -6.79 5.00 -0.63
C TYR A 295 -5.70 4.42 -1.52
N ASN A 296 -5.02 3.42 -0.97
CA ASN A 296 -4.14 2.49 -1.65
C ASN A 296 -4.51 1.05 -1.26
N VAL A 297 -4.41 0.14 -2.19
CA VAL A 297 -4.62 -1.30 -1.97
C VAL A 297 -3.35 -2.04 -2.32
N ASP A 298 -2.68 -2.59 -1.33
CA ASP A 298 -1.62 -3.55 -1.60
C ASP A 298 -2.25 -4.88 -2.01
N SER A 299 -1.69 -5.49 -3.02
CA SER A 299 -2.11 -6.80 -3.50
C SER A 299 -0.93 -7.64 -3.94
N PHE A 300 -1.12 -8.95 -4.02
CA PHE A 300 -0.18 -9.83 -4.71
C PHE A 300 -0.78 -10.27 -6.04
N ALA A 301 -0.14 -9.86 -7.15
CA ALA A 301 -0.41 -10.37 -8.47
C ALA A 301 0.34 -11.68 -8.68
N MET A 302 -0.33 -12.67 -9.28
CA MET A 302 0.24 -13.99 -9.56
C MET A 302 0.82 -14.00 -10.97
N PHE A 303 2.13 -14.22 -11.07
CA PHE A 303 2.83 -14.24 -12.36
C PHE A 303 2.66 -15.56 -13.08
N ASP A 304 2.71 -15.57 -14.43
CA ASP A 304 2.67 -16.80 -15.20
C ASP A 304 3.95 -17.61 -14.93
N VAL A 305 3.78 -18.69 -14.19
CA VAL A 305 4.87 -19.58 -13.79
C VAL A 305 4.59 -21.01 -14.21
N LYS A 306 5.66 -21.70 -14.60
CA LYS A 306 5.60 -23.12 -14.96
C LYS A 306 5.87 -24.01 -13.74
N GLY A 307 5.28 -25.21 -13.76
CA GLY A 307 5.47 -26.24 -12.75
C GLY A 307 4.37 -26.27 -11.69
N ASP A 308 3.89 -27.49 -11.42
CA ASP A 308 2.73 -27.75 -10.55
C ASP A 308 2.93 -27.22 -9.14
N ASN A 309 4.15 -27.27 -8.58
CA ASN A 309 4.45 -26.78 -7.24
C ASN A 309 4.28 -25.26 -7.13
N ARG A 310 4.75 -24.49 -8.12
CA ARG A 310 4.60 -23.03 -8.12
C ARG A 310 3.14 -22.61 -8.34
N GLN A 311 2.42 -23.31 -9.24
CA GLN A 311 0.98 -23.07 -9.45
C GLN A 311 0.15 -23.45 -8.21
N ALA A 312 0.52 -24.53 -7.51
CA ALA A 312 -0.09 -24.88 -6.23
C ALA A 312 0.21 -23.80 -5.17
N GLY A 313 1.43 -23.26 -5.18
CA GLY A 313 1.83 -22.13 -4.33
C GLY A 313 0.98 -20.88 -4.56
N GLN A 314 0.72 -20.51 -5.81
CA GLN A 314 -0.16 -19.38 -6.14
C GLN A 314 -1.58 -19.57 -5.62
N LYS A 315 -2.15 -20.75 -5.81
CA LYS A 315 -3.51 -21.04 -5.32
C LYS A 315 -3.60 -20.98 -3.81
N LEU A 316 -2.63 -21.55 -3.10
CA LEU A 316 -2.56 -21.48 -1.65
C LEU A 316 -2.35 -20.04 -1.16
N LEU A 317 -1.47 -19.29 -1.80
CA LEU A 317 -1.20 -17.90 -1.46
C LEU A 317 -2.44 -17.03 -1.64
N ALA A 318 -3.14 -17.16 -2.78
CA ALA A 318 -4.39 -16.44 -3.04
C ALA A 318 -5.49 -16.78 -2.03
N GLU A 319 -5.63 -18.08 -1.67
CA GLU A 319 -6.58 -18.52 -0.63
C GLU A 319 -6.28 -17.85 0.71
N LEU A 320 -5.00 -17.82 1.13
CA LEU A 320 -4.59 -17.29 2.42
C LEU A 320 -4.75 -15.77 2.50
N ILE A 321 -4.33 -15.03 1.46
CA ILE A 321 -4.35 -13.56 1.45
C ILE A 321 -5.77 -13.03 1.67
N VAL A 322 -6.79 -13.62 1.08
CA VAL A 322 -8.17 -13.18 1.27
C VAL A 322 -8.85 -13.92 2.44
N GLY A 323 -8.11 -14.75 3.18
CA GLY A 323 -8.60 -15.42 4.39
C GLY A 323 -8.86 -14.44 5.54
N LYS A 324 -9.95 -14.63 6.32
CA LYS A 324 -10.33 -13.70 7.42
C LYS A 324 -9.23 -13.54 8.46
N ASN A 325 -8.56 -14.63 8.84
CA ASN A 325 -7.52 -14.58 9.87
C ASN A 325 -6.32 -13.75 9.39
N PHE A 326 -5.84 -14.00 8.18
CA PHE A 326 -4.77 -13.22 7.59
C PHE A 326 -5.15 -11.74 7.47
N GLN A 327 -6.32 -11.43 6.89
CA GLN A 327 -6.83 -10.07 6.75
C GLN A 327 -6.89 -9.32 8.09
N LYS A 328 -7.22 -10.01 9.18
CA LYS A 328 -7.24 -9.42 10.52
C LYS A 328 -5.82 -9.20 11.06
N VAL A 329 -5.04 -10.27 11.20
CA VAL A 329 -3.75 -10.23 11.91
C VAL A 329 -2.71 -9.42 11.14
N PHE A 330 -2.66 -9.54 9.81
CA PHE A 330 -1.79 -8.73 8.97
C PHE A 330 -2.08 -7.24 9.14
N ASN A 331 -3.35 -6.84 9.02
CA ASN A 331 -3.73 -5.42 9.05
C ASN A 331 -3.55 -4.79 10.44
N MET A 332 -3.73 -5.54 11.52
CA MET A 332 -3.39 -5.09 12.87
C MET A 332 -1.88 -4.78 13.02
N ASN A 333 -0.99 -5.54 12.38
CA ASN A 333 0.44 -5.27 12.39
C ASN A 333 0.85 -4.16 11.41
N LYS A 334 0.24 -4.15 10.20
CA LYS A 334 0.58 -3.22 9.12
C LYS A 334 0.08 -1.79 9.38
N GLY A 335 -0.94 -1.64 10.22
CA GLY A 335 -1.57 -0.36 10.52
C GLY A 335 -2.76 -0.03 9.64
N SER A 336 -3.03 -0.80 8.61
CA SER A 336 -4.11 -0.65 7.63
C SER A 336 -5.43 -1.28 8.10
N ILE A 337 -6.43 -1.29 7.23
CA ILE A 337 -7.70 -1.99 7.45
C ILE A 337 -7.85 -3.16 6.46
N PRO A 338 -8.65 -4.21 6.81
CA PRO A 338 -8.91 -5.32 5.91
C PRO A 338 -9.55 -4.89 4.59
N ALA A 339 -9.15 -5.53 3.49
CA ALA A 339 -9.82 -5.37 2.20
C ALA A 339 -11.23 -6.00 2.20
N ARG A 340 -11.46 -6.99 3.08
CA ARG A 340 -12.76 -7.65 3.26
C ARG A 340 -13.68 -6.85 4.17
N VAL A 341 -14.94 -6.73 3.80
CA VAL A 341 -15.97 -6.03 4.60
C VAL A 341 -16.56 -6.87 5.76
N ASP A 342 -16.27 -8.17 5.80
CA ASP A 342 -16.82 -9.11 6.77
C ASP A 342 -15.81 -9.59 7.83
N VAL A 343 -14.72 -8.83 8.02
CA VAL A 343 -13.76 -9.01 9.11
C VAL A 343 -14.17 -8.10 10.25
N ALA A 344 -14.38 -8.69 11.43
CA ALA A 344 -14.68 -7.93 12.64
C ALA A 344 -13.48 -7.07 13.08
N LEU A 345 -13.75 -5.84 13.45
CA LEU A 345 -12.73 -4.86 13.85
C LEU A 345 -12.55 -4.72 15.37
N ASP A 346 -13.22 -5.56 16.19
CA ASP A 346 -13.25 -5.43 17.66
C ASP A 346 -11.86 -5.38 18.32
N ASP A 347 -10.87 -6.05 17.70
CA ASP A 347 -9.49 -6.07 18.20
C ASP A 347 -8.60 -4.98 17.58
N PHE A 348 -9.14 -4.16 16.68
CA PHE A 348 -8.40 -3.08 16.06
C PHE A 348 -8.39 -1.84 16.96
N ASP A 349 -7.38 -0.98 16.77
CA ASP A 349 -7.24 0.28 17.50
C ASP A 349 -8.21 1.37 17.00
N THR A 350 -8.29 2.47 17.76
CA THR A 350 -9.16 3.62 17.44
C THR A 350 -8.89 4.24 16.07
N CYS A 351 -7.62 4.32 15.64
CA CYS A 351 -7.29 4.88 14.32
C CYS A 351 -7.82 4.01 13.18
N ALA A 352 -7.78 2.67 13.35
CA ALA A 352 -8.33 1.76 12.37
C ALA A 352 -9.88 1.84 12.31
N HIS A 353 -10.56 2.02 13.45
CA HIS A 353 -12.00 2.25 13.47
C HIS A 353 -12.38 3.55 12.75
N ILE A 354 -11.65 4.64 12.98
CA ILE A 354 -11.84 5.92 12.26
C ILE A 354 -11.65 5.67 10.76
N SER A 355 -10.56 5.00 10.36
CA SER A 355 -10.28 4.70 8.96
C SER A 355 -11.41 3.93 8.29
N ALA A 356 -11.91 2.88 8.93
CA ALA A 356 -12.98 2.05 8.38
C ALA A 356 -14.31 2.81 8.25
N GLN A 357 -14.64 3.63 9.23
CA GLN A 357 -15.84 4.46 9.21
C GLN A 357 -15.76 5.53 8.13
N ASP A 358 -14.64 6.25 8.04
CA ASP A 358 -14.42 7.28 7.03
C ASP A 358 -14.40 6.70 5.61
N MET A 359 -13.77 5.52 5.41
CA MET A 359 -13.82 4.81 4.14
C MET A 359 -15.27 4.50 3.72
N ALA A 360 -16.07 3.97 4.63
CA ALA A 360 -17.48 3.66 4.33
C ALA A 360 -18.27 4.91 3.99
N THR A 361 -18.10 6.00 4.73
CA THR A 361 -18.74 7.29 4.49
C THR A 361 -18.30 7.89 3.15
N SER A 362 -17.00 7.89 2.87
CA SER A 362 -16.43 8.43 1.62
C SER A 362 -16.85 7.61 0.40
N ASN A 363 -16.94 6.29 0.54
CA ASN A 363 -17.44 5.41 -0.55
C ASN A 363 -18.91 5.70 -0.87
N ALA A 364 -19.75 5.94 0.15
CA ALA A 364 -21.15 6.29 -0.06
C ALA A 364 -21.32 7.72 -0.60
N GLY A 365 -20.46 8.66 -0.21
CA GLY A 365 -20.48 10.06 -0.60
C GLY A 365 -19.74 10.41 -1.89
N GLY A 366 -19.07 9.45 -2.53
CA GLY A 366 -18.29 9.70 -3.76
C GLY A 366 -16.95 10.41 -3.53
N SER A 367 -16.44 10.43 -2.29
CA SER A 367 -15.16 11.02 -1.90
C SER A 367 -14.08 9.99 -1.53
N LEU A 368 -14.29 8.71 -1.89
CA LEU A 368 -13.28 7.66 -1.83
C LEU A 368 -12.43 7.73 -3.09
N LEU A 369 -11.21 8.22 -2.98
CA LEU A 369 -10.36 8.61 -4.10
C LEU A 369 -9.09 7.75 -4.18
N PRO A 370 -8.75 7.22 -5.37
CA PRO A 370 -7.52 6.46 -5.54
C PRO A 370 -6.30 7.37 -5.47
N SER A 371 -5.28 6.98 -4.70
CA SER A 371 -4.02 7.71 -4.60
C SER A 371 -3.26 7.65 -5.93
N TYR A 372 -2.83 8.80 -6.45
CA TYR A 372 -1.91 8.81 -7.60
C TYR A 372 -0.47 8.51 -7.15
N ALA A 373 -0.06 9.04 -5.98
CA ALA A 373 1.28 8.86 -5.45
C ALA A 373 1.62 7.40 -5.12
N HIS A 374 0.58 6.60 -4.84
CA HIS A 374 0.74 5.17 -4.54
C HIS A 374 0.23 4.25 -5.65
N GLY A 375 0.13 4.77 -6.89
CA GLY A 375 -0.13 3.98 -8.08
C GLY A 375 -1.52 3.34 -8.12
N MET A 376 -2.55 3.97 -7.53
CA MET A 376 -3.94 3.51 -7.64
C MET A 376 -4.73 4.22 -8.73
N ALA A 377 -4.44 5.50 -9.00
CA ALA A 377 -5.20 6.31 -9.94
C ALA A 377 -4.65 6.26 -11.37
N LEU A 378 -3.31 6.24 -11.52
CA LEU A 378 -2.62 6.50 -12.77
C LEU A 378 -1.61 5.41 -13.10
N ARG A 379 -1.29 5.26 -14.39
CA ARG A 379 -0.16 4.44 -14.87
C ARG A 379 1.18 5.08 -14.44
N GLY A 380 2.24 4.27 -14.39
CA GLY A 380 3.54 4.68 -13.86
C GLY A 380 4.13 5.93 -14.53
N ALA A 381 4.00 6.09 -15.86
CA ALA A 381 4.51 7.25 -16.59
C ALA A 381 3.83 8.56 -16.14
N GLN A 382 2.52 8.55 -15.97
CA GLN A 382 1.73 9.73 -15.58
C GLN A 382 1.99 10.10 -14.11
N SER A 383 1.97 9.10 -13.24
CA SER A 383 2.28 9.28 -11.82
C SER A 383 3.69 9.81 -11.61
N GLY A 384 4.68 9.27 -12.34
CA GLY A 384 6.07 9.73 -12.33
C GLY A 384 6.20 11.18 -12.78
N ALA A 385 5.52 11.57 -13.88
CA ALA A 385 5.54 12.93 -14.40
C ALA A 385 5.04 13.98 -13.38
N ILE A 386 4.03 13.63 -12.57
CA ILE A 386 3.54 14.49 -11.48
C ILE A 386 4.56 14.52 -10.34
N THR A 387 5.02 13.35 -9.90
CA THR A 387 5.96 13.20 -8.78
C THR A 387 7.26 13.96 -9.02
N ASP A 388 7.81 13.92 -10.24
CA ASP A 388 9.04 14.63 -10.59
C ASP A 388 8.90 16.15 -10.41
N VAL A 389 7.77 16.73 -10.81
CA VAL A 389 7.51 18.16 -10.65
C VAL A 389 7.32 18.53 -9.18
N VAL A 390 6.57 17.72 -8.44
CA VAL A 390 6.35 17.92 -6.99
C VAL A 390 7.66 17.89 -6.24
N THR A 391 8.51 16.90 -6.50
CA THR A 391 9.83 16.78 -5.88
C THR A 391 10.77 17.91 -6.27
N ALA A 392 10.76 18.31 -7.54
CA ALA A 392 11.56 19.46 -8.00
C ALA A 392 11.14 20.75 -7.29
N HIS A 393 9.85 21.02 -7.18
CA HIS A 393 9.34 22.18 -6.44
C HIS A 393 9.70 22.12 -4.95
N PHE A 394 9.49 20.98 -4.29
CA PHE A 394 9.73 20.82 -2.85
C PHE A 394 11.22 21.02 -2.50
N ASN A 395 12.13 20.61 -3.37
CA ASN A 395 13.58 20.61 -3.13
C ASN A 395 14.35 21.73 -3.81
N SER A 396 13.69 22.75 -4.39
CA SER A 396 14.31 23.88 -5.05
C SER A 396 13.61 25.20 -4.74
N GLU A 397 14.09 26.30 -5.31
CA GLU A 397 13.44 27.62 -5.24
C GLU A 397 12.40 27.86 -6.35
N MET A 398 11.97 26.80 -7.06
CA MET A 398 10.94 26.89 -8.10
C MET A 398 9.67 27.53 -7.52
N SER A 399 9.14 28.55 -8.16
CA SER A 399 7.89 29.17 -7.73
C SER A 399 6.69 28.23 -7.97
N SER A 400 5.61 28.43 -7.21
CA SER A 400 4.38 27.67 -7.39
C SER A 400 3.77 27.82 -8.79
N SER A 401 3.88 29.00 -9.39
CA SER A 401 3.41 29.23 -10.76
C SER A 401 4.25 28.49 -11.80
N GLU A 402 5.56 28.45 -11.66
CA GLU A 402 6.46 27.66 -12.52
C GLU A 402 6.17 26.16 -12.37
N ALA A 403 5.95 25.69 -11.13
CA ALA A 403 5.58 24.29 -10.87
C ALA A 403 4.26 23.89 -11.55
N VAL A 404 3.25 24.75 -11.52
CA VAL A 404 1.96 24.53 -12.20
C VAL A 404 2.13 24.43 -13.72
N GLU A 405 2.91 25.34 -14.34
CA GLU A 405 3.18 25.27 -15.77
C GLU A 405 3.97 24.01 -16.15
N MET A 406 4.97 23.65 -15.34
CA MET A 406 5.73 22.42 -15.53
C MET A 406 4.85 21.17 -15.36
N LEU A 407 4.00 21.13 -14.34
CA LEU A 407 3.07 20.03 -14.07
C LEU A 407 2.17 19.77 -15.28
N SER A 408 1.50 20.80 -15.77
CA SER A 408 0.61 20.68 -16.94
C SER A 408 1.35 20.17 -18.18
N LYS A 409 2.57 20.66 -18.42
CA LYS A 409 3.40 20.23 -19.56
C LYS A 409 3.87 18.79 -19.39
N SER A 410 4.34 18.40 -18.20
CA SER A 410 4.85 17.05 -17.94
C SER A 410 3.74 16.01 -18.05
N VAL A 411 2.56 16.32 -17.52
CA VAL A 411 1.38 15.44 -17.66
C VAL A 411 0.97 15.31 -19.13
N ALA A 412 0.88 16.40 -19.88
CA ALA A 412 0.53 16.35 -21.31
C ALA A 412 1.53 15.51 -22.13
N ASN A 413 2.81 15.49 -21.77
CA ASN A 413 3.83 14.69 -22.44
C ASN A 413 3.79 13.20 -22.06
N SER A 414 3.09 12.84 -20.99
CA SER A 414 2.99 11.45 -20.48
C SER A 414 1.72 10.72 -20.95
N LEU A 415 0.80 11.43 -21.63
CA LEU A 415 -0.43 10.88 -22.23
C LEU A 415 -0.14 10.25 -23.60
#